data_06d9498bbfa69f33d6f21c4118d50c17
#
_entry.id   06d9498bbfa69f33d6f21c4118d50c17
#
_cell.length_a   1.000
_cell.length_b   1.000
_cell.length_c   1.000
_cell.angle_alpha   90.00
_cell.angle_beta   90.00
_cell.angle_gamma   90.00
#
_symmetry.space_group_name_H-M   'P 1'
#
loop_
_entity.id
_entity.type
_entity.pdbx_description
1 polymer ?
#
loop_
_entity_poly.entity_id
_entity_poly.type
_entity_poly.pdbx_seq_one_letter_code
_entity_poly.pdbx_strand_id
1 'polypeptide(L)'
;MLTTVLKRLITFGAGVMGLALSLPAHDASAADKKPNIVVIMGDDIGMWNIGAYHRGLMAGRTPNLDKLAAEGMLFTDYYGGASCTAGRANFITVELPIRTGMTTVGQAGSTVGIPAQA
;
A
#
# COMPACT_ATOMS: atom_id res chain seq x y z
N MET A 1 -60.99 -9.85 -5.93
CA MET A 1 -60.06 -8.78 -6.28
C MET A 1 -58.71 -8.86 -5.53
N LEU A 2 -58.71 -9.25 -4.29
CA LEU A 2 -57.50 -9.41 -3.43
C LEU A 2 -56.54 -10.54 -3.90
N THR A 3 -57.06 -11.65 -4.38
CA THR A 3 -56.30 -12.82 -4.83
C THR A 3 -55.48 -12.62 -6.09
N THR A 4 -55.92 -11.70 -6.97
CA THR A 4 -55.20 -11.37 -8.23
C THR A 4 -54.00 -10.48 -7.99
N VAL A 5 -54.09 -9.58 -7.02
CA VAL A 5 -52.99 -8.68 -6.63
C VAL A 5 -51.88 -9.48 -5.93
N LEU A 6 -52.25 -10.41 -5.05
CA LEU A 6 -51.29 -11.26 -4.33
C LEU A 6 -50.49 -12.15 -5.26
N LYS A 7 -51.13 -12.74 -6.30
CA LYS A 7 -50.44 -13.55 -7.31
C LYS A 7 -49.44 -12.73 -8.14
N ARG A 8 -49.73 -11.47 -8.44
CA ARG A 8 -48.81 -10.60 -9.19
C ARG A 8 -47.61 -10.14 -8.35
N LEU A 9 -47.77 -9.96 -7.04
CA LEU A 9 -46.67 -9.63 -6.14
C LEU A 9 -45.70 -10.80 -5.94
N ILE A 10 -46.21 -12.04 -5.90
CA ILE A 10 -45.37 -13.24 -5.76
C ILE A 10 -44.56 -13.52 -7.03
N THR A 11 -45.12 -13.27 -8.22
CA THR A 11 -44.40 -13.46 -9.49
C THR A 11 -43.33 -12.38 -9.71
N PHE A 12 -43.53 -11.16 -9.22
CA PHE A 12 -42.52 -10.09 -9.33
C PHE A 12 -41.34 -10.31 -8.36
N GLY A 13 -41.60 -10.81 -7.16
CA GLY A 13 -40.56 -11.14 -6.17
C GLY A 13 -39.66 -12.31 -6.60
N ALA A 14 -40.19 -13.32 -7.29
CA ALA A 14 -39.42 -14.44 -7.77
C ALA A 14 -38.48 -14.09 -8.95
N GLY A 15 -38.87 -13.10 -9.78
CA GLY A 15 -38.04 -12.63 -10.90
C GLY A 15 -36.81 -11.82 -10.48
N VAL A 16 -36.90 -11.06 -9.39
CA VAL A 16 -35.80 -10.20 -8.90
C VAL A 16 -34.76 -11.03 -8.13
N MET A 17 -35.18 -12.12 -7.47
CA MET A 17 -34.27 -12.99 -6.71
C MET A 17 -33.43 -13.90 -7.60
N GLY A 18 -33.87 -14.17 -8.83
CA GLY A 18 -33.12 -14.99 -9.81
C GLY A 18 -32.00 -14.24 -10.54
N LEU A 19 -32.05 -12.90 -10.59
CA LEU A 19 -31.06 -12.08 -11.32
C LEU A 19 -29.81 -11.75 -10.49
N ALA A 20 -29.86 -11.96 -9.18
CA ALA A 20 -28.75 -11.64 -8.27
C ALA A 20 -27.68 -12.76 -8.17
N LEU A 21 -27.92 -13.93 -8.76
CA LEU A 21 -27.06 -15.13 -8.61
C LEU A 21 -26.16 -15.43 -9.81
N SER A 22 -26.15 -14.60 -10.83
CA SER A 22 -25.34 -14.81 -12.03
C SER A 22 -24.25 -13.74 -12.23
N LEU A 23 -23.65 -13.24 -11.12
CA LEU A 23 -22.38 -12.54 -11.26
C LEU A 23 -21.32 -13.58 -11.64
N PRO A 24 -20.62 -13.42 -12.78
CA PRO A 24 -19.53 -14.30 -13.09
C PRO A 24 -18.52 -14.20 -11.95
N ALA A 25 -18.24 -15.30 -11.27
CA ALA A 25 -17.08 -15.41 -10.43
C ALA A 25 -15.88 -15.16 -11.35
N HIS A 26 -15.29 -14.00 -11.26
CA HIS A 26 -13.99 -13.78 -11.86
C HIS A 26 -13.02 -14.64 -11.05
N ASP A 27 -12.68 -15.79 -11.60
CA ASP A 27 -11.54 -16.55 -11.12
C ASP A 27 -10.33 -15.60 -11.23
N ALA A 28 -9.97 -14.99 -10.12
CA ALA A 28 -8.69 -14.33 -9.98
C ALA A 28 -7.64 -15.46 -9.99
N SER A 29 -7.35 -15.97 -11.19
CA SER A 29 -6.18 -16.81 -11.41
C SER A 29 -4.98 -15.95 -11.05
N ALA A 30 -4.54 -16.07 -9.81
CA ALA A 30 -3.27 -15.52 -9.39
C ALA A 30 -2.21 -16.18 -10.28
N ALA A 31 -1.67 -15.41 -11.20
CA ALA A 31 -0.64 -15.89 -12.09
C ALA A 31 0.48 -16.50 -11.25
N ASP A 32 0.97 -17.67 -11.61
CA ASP A 32 2.11 -18.38 -11.00
C ASP A 32 3.44 -17.60 -11.05
N LYS A 33 3.42 -16.38 -11.55
CA LYS A 33 4.57 -15.48 -11.63
C LYS A 33 4.73 -14.72 -10.32
N LYS A 34 5.87 -14.93 -9.68
CA LYS A 34 6.26 -14.12 -8.51
C LYS A 34 6.27 -12.65 -8.89
N PRO A 35 5.77 -11.75 -8.03
CA PRO A 35 5.75 -10.32 -8.32
C PRO A 35 7.18 -9.77 -8.36
N ASN A 36 7.40 -8.77 -9.20
CA ASN A 36 8.60 -7.95 -9.12
C ASN A 36 8.47 -6.98 -7.94
N ILE A 37 9.52 -6.90 -7.13
CA ILE A 37 9.58 -6.00 -5.98
C ILE A 37 10.71 -5.01 -6.23
N VAL A 38 10.38 -3.72 -6.26
CA VAL A 38 11.36 -2.63 -6.35
C VAL A 38 11.32 -1.84 -5.06
N VAL A 39 12.47 -1.72 -4.39
CA VAL A 39 12.63 -0.92 -3.19
C VAL A 39 13.49 0.30 -3.52
N ILE A 40 12.97 1.49 -3.23
CA ILE A 40 13.66 2.75 -3.42
C ILE A 40 13.74 3.44 -2.06
N MET A 41 14.95 3.52 -1.50
CA MET A 41 15.20 4.24 -0.25
C MET A 41 15.63 5.67 -0.56
N GLY A 42 14.77 6.63 -0.28
CA GLY A 42 15.15 8.04 -0.24
C GLY A 42 15.91 8.37 1.04
N ASP A 43 16.74 9.39 1.00
CA ASP A 43 17.39 9.97 2.18
C ASP A 43 16.88 11.40 2.32
N ASP A 44 16.26 11.71 3.47
CA ASP A 44 15.60 12.98 3.76
C ASP A 44 14.50 13.37 2.72
N ILE A 45 13.89 12.39 2.11
CA ILE A 45 12.77 12.60 1.17
C ILE A 45 11.45 12.54 1.95
N GLY A 46 10.82 13.68 2.10
CA GLY A 46 9.49 13.78 2.70
C GLY A 46 8.36 13.57 1.68
N MET A 47 7.15 13.40 2.19
CA MET A 47 5.94 13.25 1.40
C MET A 47 5.76 14.39 0.37
N TRP A 48 6.08 15.62 0.75
CA TRP A 48 5.95 16.78 -0.12
C TRP A 48 7.04 16.93 -1.19
N ASN A 49 8.02 16.04 -1.22
CA ASN A 49 9.01 15.96 -2.29
C ASN A 49 8.54 15.11 -3.47
N ILE A 50 7.45 14.34 -3.31
CA ILE A 50 6.94 13.41 -4.32
C ILE A 50 5.65 13.96 -4.91
N GLY A 51 5.63 14.12 -6.24
CA GLY A 51 4.53 14.73 -6.99
C GLY A 51 3.18 14.07 -6.76
N ALA A 52 3.12 12.74 -6.72
CA ALA A 52 1.91 11.97 -6.46
C ALA A 52 1.23 12.34 -5.13
N TYR A 53 2.00 12.77 -4.12
CA TYR A 53 1.47 13.18 -2.82
C TYR A 53 1.14 14.68 -2.76
N HIS A 54 2.02 15.56 -3.25
CA HIS A 54 1.80 17.01 -3.17
C HIS A 54 0.88 17.56 -4.28
N ARG A 55 0.66 16.80 -5.36
CA ARG A 55 -0.28 17.11 -6.45
C ARG A 55 -0.15 18.53 -7.03
N GLY A 56 1.09 18.98 -7.21
CA GLY A 56 1.40 20.28 -7.78
C GLY A 56 1.56 21.43 -6.76
N LEU A 57 1.40 21.19 -5.46
CA LEU A 57 1.63 22.22 -4.44
C LEU A 57 3.09 22.62 -4.30
N MET A 58 4.02 21.72 -4.63
CA MET A 58 5.45 21.93 -4.55
C MET A 58 6.09 22.00 -5.94
N ALA A 59 7.23 22.68 -6.04
CA ALA A 59 7.92 22.86 -7.32
C ALA A 59 8.61 21.60 -7.85
N GLY A 60 8.88 20.63 -6.98
CA GLY A 60 9.53 19.36 -7.33
C GLY A 60 8.69 18.52 -8.29
N ARG A 61 9.35 17.76 -9.15
CA ARG A 61 8.68 16.88 -10.12
C ARG A 61 9.27 15.47 -10.05
N THR A 62 8.39 14.48 -9.91
CA THR A 62 8.75 13.06 -9.88
C THR A 62 7.92 12.27 -10.89
N PRO A 63 8.06 12.57 -12.21
CA PRO A 63 7.10 12.08 -13.21
C PRO A 63 7.01 10.55 -13.29
N ASN A 64 8.10 9.84 -13.04
CA ASN A 64 8.09 8.37 -13.06
C ASN A 64 7.37 7.77 -11.84
N LEU A 65 7.56 8.37 -10.65
CA LEU A 65 6.83 7.95 -9.45
C LEU A 65 5.35 8.35 -9.55
N ASP A 66 5.07 9.52 -10.10
CA ASP A 66 3.71 10.01 -10.31
C ASP A 66 2.94 9.08 -11.29
N LYS A 67 3.61 8.64 -12.36
CA LYS A 67 3.05 7.66 -13.29
C LYS A 67 2.77 6.32 -12.60
N LEU A 68 3.72 5.81 -11.83
CA LEU A 68 3.55 4.55 -11.10
C LEU A 68 2.36 4.62 -10.14
N ALA A 69 2.22 5.74 -9.43
CA ALA A 69 1.09 5.97 -8.52
C ALA A 69 -0.25 6.06 -9.26
N ALA A 70 -0.27 6.65 -10.47
CA ALA A 70 -1.48 6.77 -11.28
C ALA A 70 -1.94 5.44 -11.89
N GLU A 71 -1.00 4.52 -12.13
CA GLU A 71 -1.26 3.20 -12.72
C GLU A 71 -1.53 2.12 -11.66
N GLY A 72 -1.29 2.40 -10.38
CA GLY A 72 -1.36 1.43 -9.30
C GLY A 72 -2.10 1.92 -8.07
N MET A 73 -1.71 1.38 -6.93
CA MET A 73 -2.24 1.74 -5.62
C MET A 73 -1.26 2.66 -4.90
N LEU A 74 -1.76 3.76 -4.37
CA LEU A 74 -1.01 4.73 -3.56
C LEU A 74 -1.46 4.63 -2.10
N PHE A 75 -0.54 4.38 -1.19
CA PHE A 75 -0.81 4.40 0.25
C PHE A 75 -0.68 5.83 0.79
N THR A 76 -1.65 6.27 1.57
CA THR A 76 -1.66 7.60 2.21
C THR A 76 -1.13 7.57 3.64
N ASP A 77 -1.19 6.40 4.27
CA ASP A 77 -0.84 6.20 5.68
C ASP A 77 0.15 5.03 5.81
N TYR A 78 1.39 5.26 5.42
CA TYR A 78 2.49 4.33 5.58
C TYR A 78 3.68 5.05 6.23
N TYR A 79 4.02 4.62 7.43
CA TYR A 79 5.03 5.28 8.26
C TYR A 79 6.32 4.47 8.30
N GLY A 80 7.44 5.13 8.00
CA GLY A 80 8.77 4.59 8.14
C GLY A 80 9.41 4.92 9.47
N GLY A 81 10.63 4.42 9.71
CA GLY A 81 11.46 4.84 10.84
C GLY A 81 11.80 6.33 10.76
N ALA A 82 11.76 7.04 11.88
CA ALA A 82 11.91 8.49 11.93
C ALA A 82 13.32 9.00 11.59
N SER A 83 14.31 8.14 11.48
CA SER A 83 15.71 8.48 11.18
C SER A 83 16.22 7.57 10.06
N CYS A 84 17.10 8.10 9.22
CA CYS A 84 17.71 7.34 8.13
C CYS A 84 18.39 6.06 8.62
N THR A 85 19.17 6.12 9.70
CA THR A 85 19.81 4.97 10.31
C THR A 85 18.79 3.96 10.84
N ALA A 86 17.81 4.43 11.61
CA ALA A 86 16.78 3.57 12.18
C ALA A 86 15.91 2.91 11.11
N GLY A 87 15.45 3.67 10.12
CA GLY A 87 14.62 3.16 9.03
C GLY A 87 15.36 2.15 8.14
N ARG A 88 16.63 2.41 7.82
CA ARG A 88 17.46 1.50 7.02
C ARG A 88 17.77 0.21 7.77
N ALA A 89 18.15 0.31 9.05
CA ALA A 89 18.38 -0.85 9.90
C ALA A 89 17.14 -1.72 10.03
N ASN A 90 15.98 -1.10 10.32
CA ASN A 90 14.71 -1.80 10.41
C ASN A 90 14.35 -2.54 9.11
N PHE A 91 14.57 -1.90 7.96
CA PHE A 91 14.29 -2.54 6.68
C PHE A 91 15.19 -3.73 6.39
N ILE A 92 16.49 -3.62 6.72
CA ILE A 92 17.49 -4.68 6.43
C ILE A 92 17.35 -5.85 7.39
N THR A 93 17.15 -5.57 8.69
CA THR A 93 17.12 -6.60 9.75
C THR A 93 15.72 -7.13 10.02
N VAL A 94 14.68 -6.43 9.55
CA VAL A 94 13.27 -6.70 9.91
C VAL A 94 13.01 -6.56 11.41
N GLU A 95 13.92 -5.92 12.14
CA GLU A 95 13.83 -5.67 13.58
C GLU A 95 13.56 -4.20 13.89
N LEU A 96 12.83 -3.97 14.98
CA LEU A 96 12.63 -2.60 15.47
C LEU A 96 13.95 -1.97 15.88
N PRO A 97 14.17 -0.68 15.62
CA PRO A 97 15.41 0.01 15.96
C PRO A 97 15.84 -0.10 17.42
N ILE A 98 14.89 -0.22 18.34
CA ILE A 98 15.15 -0.44 19.77
C ILE A 98 15.83 -1.78 20.05
N ARG A 99 15.63 -2.79 19.21
CA ARG A 99 16.26 -4.11 19.35
C ARG A 99 17.69 -4.11 18.82
N THR A 100 17.89 -3.47 17.66
CA THR A 100 19.21 -3.37 17.04
C THR A 100 20.09 -2.30 17.67
N GLY A 101 19.53 -1.40 18.49
CA GLY A 101 20.24 -0.23 19.02
C GLY A 101 20.45 0.88 18.00
N MET A 102 20.01 0.70 16.75
CA MET A 102 20.19 1.66 15.66
C MET A 102 19.08 2.72 15.67
N THR A 103 18.97 3.47 16.76
CA THR A 103 17.83 4.40 16.98
C THR A 103 18.09 5.81 16.47
N THR A 104 19.35 6.20 16.28
CA THR A 104 19.74 7.56 15.87
C THR A 104 20.84 7.51 14.82
N VAL A 105 21.05 8.65 14.15
CA VAL A 105 22.16 8.82 13.20
C VAL A 105 23.49 8.78 13.95
N GLY A 106 24.41 7.92 13.51
CA GLY A 106 25.77 7.86 14.02
C GLY A 106 26.57 9.11 13.60
N GLN A 107 27.40 9.61 14.52
CA GLN A 107 28.37 10.66 14.19
C GLN A 107 29.55 10.09 13.40
N ALA A 108 30.29 10.95 12.71
CA ALA A 108 31.52 10.56 12.03
C ALA A 108 32.49 9.87 13.01
N GLY A 109 32.97 8.69 12.66
CA GLY A 109 33.83 7.87 13.53
C GLY A 109 33.07 7.02 14.57
N SER A 110 31.75 7.02 14.56
CA SER A 110 30.95 6.12 15.42
C SER A 110 31.28 4.65 15.12
N THR A 111 31.47 3.88 16.16
CA THR A 111 31.66 2.41 16.09
C THR A 111 30.35 1.63 16.21
N VAL A 112 29.23 2.35 16.37
CA VAL A 112 27.91 1.71 16.48
C VAL A 112 27.44 1.28 15.09
N GLY A 113 27.13 -0.01 14.95
CA GLY A 113 26.63 -0.63 13.73
C GLY A 113 25.56 -1.66 14.03
N ILE A 114 25.04 -2.29 12.98
CA ILE A 114 24.08 -3.38 13.13
C ILE A 114 24.78 -4.53 13.89
N PRO A 115 24.20 -5.04 14.99
CA PRO A 115 24.76 -6.15 15.73
C PRO A 115 24.87 -7.41 14.87
N ALA A 116 25.90 -8.22 15.12
CA ALA A 116 26.11 -9.46 14.37
C ALA A 116 24.99 -10.50 14.57
N GLN A 117 24.15 -10.30 15.59
CA GLN A 117 23.01 -11.17 15.92
C GLN A 117 21.68 -10.69 15.32
N ALA A 118 21.67 -9.53 14.64
CA ALA A 118 20.48 -8.97 14.02
C ALA A 118 20.17 -9.60 12.67
#